data_70ea576a7a00d105cc114e6deedd29c3
#
_entry.id   70ea576a7a00d105cc114e6deedd29c3
#
_cell.length_a   1.000
_cell.length_b   1.000
_cell.length_c   1.000
_cell.angle_alpha   90.00
_cell.angle_beta   90.00
_cell.angle_gamma   90.00
#
_symmetry.space_group_name_H-M   'P 1'
#
loop_
_entity.id
_entity.type
_entity.pdbx_description
1 polymer ?
#
loop_
_entity_poly.entity_id
_entity_poly.type
_entity_poly.pdbx_seq_one_letter_code
_entity_poly.pdbx_strand_id
1 'polypeptide(L)'
;MERNVLVKKLLPADNRRFSYRDNSEIYRKTRQVTIVNKAYRYRIYPTTEQKNMFAKTFGCARFIYNKMLGDRLEYYKETGKKLNNTPAQYKAEFPWLKEVDSLALANAQLNLNKAYNNFWNNRKHFGKPRFKSRKTGRSSYSTNNQKGSVRLEGNKVKLPKIGWVKICLHRPLMENSTIKTVTISRTPSGKFYISILVEYENQIFPIIPKNFLGLDFAMHGLYVASDEDNANYPNFMRKADKKLAKAQRRLSKRQEGSRNRDKQRIRVAILHEKIANQRQDFLHKKARYLADKYDVIGIEDISVKAMAKRKKGGKFSFGKSVTDNGWNKFVNILEYKLAWQGKQLVKIDKWYPSSQLCHICGYKYNKTKDLSVREWDCPKCGSHHNRDKNAAINIREEARRMSA
;
A
#
# COMPACT_ATOMS: atom_id res chain seq x y z
N MET A 1 7.56 2.93 1.25
CA MET A 1 7.34 4.07 2.17
C MET A 1 7.73 5.42 1.58
N GLU A 2 8.34 5.48 0.39
CA GLU A 2 8.69 6.75 -0.27
C GLU A 2 7.57 7.37 -1.13
N ARG A 3 6.34 6.85 -1.03
CA ARG A 3 5.20 7.35 -1.81
C ARG A 3 4.58 8.65 -1.28
N ASN A 4 4.90 9.07 -0.05
CA ASN A 4 4.31 10.25 0.58
C ASN A 4 5.14 11.53 0.46
N VAL A 5 6.38 11.46 -0.03
CA VAL A 5 7.25 12.65 -0.08
C VAL A 5 7.00 13.50 -1.33
N LEU A 6 6.52 12.89 -2.42
CA LEU A 6 6.28 13.61 -3.68
C LEU A 6 4.98 14.44 -3.70
N VAL A 7 3.96 14.05 -2.93
CA VAL A 7 2.71 14.81 -2.86
C VAL A 7 2.86 16.10 -2.03
N LYS A 8 3.76 16.10 -1.02
CA LYS A 8 3.99 17.30 -0.19
C LYS A 8 4.72 18.46 -0.87
N LYS A 9 5.35 18.24 -2.02
CA LYS A 9 6.04 19.30 -2.79
C LYS A 9 5.13 20.02 -3.80
N LEU A 10 3.85 19.67 -3.88
CA LEU A 10 2.94 20.16 -4.92
C LEU A 10 2.08 21.37 -4.51
N LEU A 11 2.19 21.86 -3.28
CA LEU A 11 1.46 23.05 -2.84
C LEU A 11 2.45 24.06 -2.23
N PRO A 12 2.57 25.27 -2.76
CA PRO A 12 3.27 26.35 -2.09
C PRO A 12 2.45 26.77 -0.84
N ALA A 13 3.10 26.78 0.31
CA ALA A 13 2.58 27.36 1.54
C ALA A 13 2.61 28.90 1.40
N ASP A 14 1.65 29.48 0.74
CA ASP A 14 1.47 30.93 0.76
C ASP A 14 0.00 31.27 1.01
N ASN A 15 -0.26 31.60 2.29
CA ASN A 15 -1.55 32.06 2.78
C ASN A 15 -1.79 33.52 2.38
N ARG A 16 -2.02 33.81 1.10
CA ARG A 16 -2.57 35.09 0.65
C ARG A 16 -4.00 34.93 0.18
N ARG A 17 -4.88 35.69 0.83
CA ARG A 17 -6.29 35.84 0.44
C ARG A 17 -6.38 36.30 -1.02
N PHE A 18 -6.85 35.41 -1.90
CA PHE A 18 -7.14 35.74 -3.30
C PHE A 18 -8.62 36.06 -3.47
N SER A 19 -8.91 37.19 -4.08
CA SER A 19 -10.26 37.61 -4.46
C SER A 19 -10.80 36.80 -5.63
N TYR A 20 -12.09 36.55 -5.65
CA TYR A 20 -12.81 35.56 -6.48
C TYR A 20 -12.90 35.87 -7.99
N ARG A 21 -12.21 36.89 -8.53
CA ARG A 21 -12.49 37.39 -9.90
C ARG A 21 -11.53 37.00 -10.99
N ASP A 22 -10.39 36.31 -10.74
CA ASP A 22 -9.37 36.12 -11.80
C ASP A 22 -8.71 34.73 -11.85
N ASN A 23 -9.34 33.72 -11.29
CA ASN A 23 -8.70 32.41 -11.15
C ASN A 23 -8.65 31.55 -12.44
N SER A 24 -9.46 31.86 -13.47
CA SER A 24 -9.48 31.05 -14.70
C SER A 24 -8.22 31.22 -15.58
N GLU A 25 -7.58 32.38 -15.55
CA GLU A 25 -6.34 32.63 -16.33
C GLU A 25 -5.08 32.12 -15.60
N ILE A 26 -5.05 32.20 -14.26
CA ILE A 26 -3.91 31.71 -13.47
C ILE A 26 -3.80 30.19 -13.57
N TYR A 27 -4.91 29.44 -13.56
CA TYR A 27 -4.94 28.00 -13.75
C TYR A 27 -4.55 27.54 -15.16
N ARG A 28 -4.68 28.39 -16.18
CA ARG A 28 -4.24 28.10 -17.56
C ARG A 28 -2.73 28.19 -17.74
N LYS A 29 -2.00 28.90 -16.87
CA LYS A 29 -0.55 29.19 -17.03
C LYS A 29 0.39 28.25 -16.29
N THR A 30 -0.06 27.43 -15.35
CA THR A 30 0.83 26.52 -14.59
C THR A 30 0.68 25.06 -15.02
N ARG A 31 1.21 24.74 -16.20
CA ARG A 31 1.50 23.34 -16.57
C ARG A 31 2.61 22.82 -15.66
N GLN A 32 2.27 22.07 -14.61
CA GLN A 32 3.30 21.36 -13.84
C GLN A 32 3.54 19.99 -14.46
N VAL A 33 4.64 19.85 -15.16
CA VAL A 33 5.15 18.54 -15.58
C VAL A 33 5.72 17.87 -14.33
N THR A 34 5.11 16.78 -13.91
CA THR A 34 5.58 16.00 -12.77
C THR A 34 6.12 14.66 -13.23
N ILE A 35 7.31 14.30 -12.73
CA ILE A 35 7.86 12.96 -12.95
C ILE A 35 7.13 11.98 -12.01
N VAL A 36 6.39 11.06 -12.60
CA VAL A 36 5.62 10.05 -11.87
C VAL A 36 6.27 8.69 -11.97
N ASN A 37 6.46 8.05 -10.83
CA ASN A 37 6.90 6.68 -10.73
C ASN A 37 5.69 5.75 -10.51
N LYS A 38 5.44 4.82 -11.46
CA LYS A 38 4.32 3.90 -11.42
C LYS A 38 4.78 2.45 -11.55
N ALA A 39 4.31 1.60 -10.65
CA ALA A 39 4.61 0.16 -10.69
C ALA A 39 3.48 -0.63 -11.31
N TYR A 40 3.81 -1.43 -12.32
CA TYR A 40 2.92 -2.36 -13.00
C TYR A 40 3.24 -3.78 -12.58
N ARG A 41 2.28 -4.53 -12.08
CA ARG A 41 2.48 -5.92 -11.65
C ARG A 41 1.82 -6.88 -12.64
N TYR A 42 2.63 -7.79 -13.19
CA TYR A 42 2.20 -8.80 -14.16
C TYR A 42 2.50 -10.21 -13.66
N ARG A 43 1.70 -11.16 -14.13
CA ARG A 43 1.96 -12.58 -13.97
C ARG A 43 3.04 -13.01 -14.96
N ILE A 44 4.03 -13.80 -14.50
CA ILE A 44 5.02 -14.44 -15.38
C ILE A 44 4.95 -15.97 -15.26
N TYR A 45 5.31 -16.63 -16.34
CA TYR A 45 5.25 -18.09 -16.49
C TYR A 45 6.64 -18.64 -16.84
N PRO A 46 7.53 -18.77 -15.86
CA PRO A 46 8.88 -19.28 -16.08
C PRO A 46 8.89 -20.78 -16.35
N THR A 47 9.83 -21.25 -17.20
CA THR A 47 10.17 -22.66 -17.37
C THR A 47 10.74 -23.26 -16.10
N THR A 48 10.98 -24.57 -16.07
CA THR A 48 11.60 -25.23 -14.90
C THR A 48 13.01 -24.70 -14.63
N GLU A 49 13.82 -24.51 -15.67
CA GLU A 49 15.17 -23.96 -15.59
C GLU A 49 15.14 -22.53 -15.05
N GLN A 50 14.26 -21.68 -15.58
CA GLN A 50 14.07 -20.31 -15.11
C GLN A 50 13.60 -20.27 -13.65
N LYS A 51 12.72 -21.19 -13.21
CA LYS A 51 12.33 -21.31 -11.79
C LYS A 51 13.51 -21.62 -10.90
N ASN A 52 14.43 -22.49 -11.34
CA ASN A 52 15.64 -22.82 -10.62
C ASN A 52 16.58 -21.60 -10.53
N MET A 53 16.78 -20.86 -11.62
CA MET A 53 17.56 -19.63 -11.61
C MET A 53 16.95 -18.55 -10.73
N PHE A 54 15.61 -18.37 -10.74
CA PHE A 54 14.93 -17.49 -9.79
C PHE A 54 15.14 -17.92 -8.34
N ALA A 55 15.08 -19.23 -8.05
CA ALA A 55 15.31 -19.75 -6.69
C ALA A 55 16.74 -19.49 -6.22
N LYS A 56 17.75 -19.71 -7.10
CA LYS A 56 19.15 -19.34 -6.85
C LYS A 56 19.27 -17.83 -6.56
N THR A 57 18.72 -16.97 -7.41
CA THR A 57 18.79 -15.52 -7.23
C THR A 57 18.13 -15.06 -5.94
N PHE A 58 16.96 -15.61 -5.55
CA PHE A 58 16.34 -15.33 -4.25
C PHE A 58 17.25 -15.78 -3.08
N GLY A 59 17.92 -16.92 -3.23
CA GLY A 59 18.89 -17.43 -2.27
C GLY A 59 20.07 -16.49 -2.09
N CYS A 60 20.73 -16.13 -3.20
CA CYS A 60 21.90 -15.25 -3.23
C CYS A 60 21.59 -13.86 -2.67
N ALA A 61 20.49 -13.25 -3.07
CA ALA A 61 20.08 -11.92 -2.55
C ALA A 61 19.80 -11.94 -1.04
N ARG A 62 19.20 -13.04 -0.52
CA ARG A 62 19.00 -13.22 0.92
C ARG A 62 20.32 -13.47 1.65
N PHE A 63 21.19 -14.31 1.09
CA PHE A 63 22.51 -14.62 1.64
C PHE A 63 23.35 -13.35 1.79
N ILE A 64 23.51 -12.58 0.71
CA ILE A 64 24.27 -11.32 0.73
C ILE A 64 23.70 -10.34 1.76
N TYR A 65 22.38 -10.17 1.81
CA TYR A 65 21.77 -9.32 2.83
C TYR A 65 22.12 -9.76 4.25
N ASN A 66 22.08 -11.08 4.52
CA ASN A 66 22.35 -11.64 5.84
C ASN A 66 23.84 -11.61 6.18
N LYS A 67 24.70 -11.99 5.24
CA LYS A 67 26.17 -11.98 5.44
C LYS A 67 26.65 -10.56 5.73
N MET A 68 26.24 -9.58 4.89
CA MET A 68 26.56 -8.17 5.13
C MET A 68 26.02 -7.63 6.46
N LEU A 69 24.82 -8.06 6.87
CA LEU A 69 24.25 -7.67 8.16
C LEU A 69 25.08 -8.29 9.32
N GLY A 70 25.44 -9.57 9.21
CA GLY A 70 26.27 -10.26 10.21
C GLY A 70 27.61 -9.56 10.40
N ASP A 71 28.35 -9.36 9.30
CA ASP A 71 29.67 -8.73 9.33
C ASP A 71 29.63 -7.29 9.86
N ARG A 72 28.57 -6.53 9.54
CA ARG A 72 28.40 -5.17 10.10
C ARG A 72 28.12 -5.17 11.60
N LEU A 73 27.38 -6.15 12.09
CA LEU A 73 27.09 -6.28 13.53
C LEU A 73 28.35 -6.71 14.30
N GLU A 74 29.12 -7.67 13.77
CA GLU A 74 30.36 -8.17 14.35
C GLU A 74 31.40 -7.06 14.37
N TYR A 75 31.72 -6.45 13.25
CA TYR A 75 32.67 -5.35 13.15
C TYR A 75 32.32 -4.16 14.08
N TYR A 76 31.03 -3.84 14.19
CA TYR A 76 30.61 -2.77 15.11
C TYR A 76 30.77 -3.16 16.57
N LYS A 77 30.59 -4.46 16.91
CA LYS A 77 30.78 -4.97 18.26
C LYS A 77 32.27 -4.89 18.66
N GLU A 78 33.17 -5.16 17.72
CA GLU A 78 34.61 -5.18 17.96
C GLU A 78 35.24 -3.78 17.95
N THR A 79 34.82 -2.93 17.01
CA THR A 79 35.53 -1.66 16.75
C THR A 79 34.72 -0.40 17.11
N GLY A 80 33.40 -0.51 17.37
CA GLY A 80 32.51 0.61 17.53
C GLY A 80 32.26 1.41 16.23
N LYS A 81 32.85 0.97 15.08
CA LYS A 81 32.80 1.69 13.82
C LYS A 81 31.84 1.04 12.81
N LYS A 82 31.40 1.83 11.83
CA LYS A 82 30.53 1.36 10.73
C LYS A 82 31.38 0.66 9.66
N LEU A 83 31.02 -0.58 9.31
CA LEU A 83 31.60 -1.30 8.18
C LEU A 83 30.90 -0.92 6.86
N ASN A 84 31.68 -0.50 5.86
CA ASN A 84 31.20 -0.25 4.50
C ASN A 84 31.61 -1.42 3.60
N ASN A 85 30.79 -2.47 3.60
CA ASN A 85 30.99 -3.65 2.75
C ASN A 85 30.10 -3.59 1.49
N THR A 86 30.54 -4.29 0.44
CA THR A 86 29.83 -4.39 -0.84
C THR A 86 29.67 -5.85 -1.26
N PRO A 87 28.66 -6.22 -2.09
CA PRO A 87 28.50 -7.59 -2.55
C PRO A 87 29.67 -8.13 -3.38
N ALA A 88 30.47 -7.24 -3.98
CA ALA A 88 31.61 -7.63 -4.80
C ALA A 88 32.68 -8.35 -4.00
N GLN A 89 32.95 -7.91 -2.76
CA GLN A 89 33.95 -8.48 -1.84
C GLN A 89 33.68 -9.96 -1.52
N TYR A 90 32.42 -10.36 -1.50
CA TYR A 90 32.03 -11.74 -1.18
C TYR A 90 32.13 -12.71 -2.36
N LYS A 91 32.36 -12.22 -3.59
CA LYS A 91 32.41 -13.08 -4.77
C LYS A 91 33.71 -13.90 -4.90
N ALA A 92 34.74 -13.53 -4.18
CA ALA A 92 35.98 -14.33 -4.07
C ALA A 92 35.73 -15.56 -3.17
N GLU A 93 35.19 -15.30 -1.99
CA GLU A 93 34.87 -16.34 -0.99
C GLU A 93 33.70 -17.24 -1.43
N PHE A 94 32.70 -16.66 -2.13
CA PHE A 94 31.50 -17.36 -2.58
C PHE A 94 31.32 -17.26 -4.10
N PRO A 95 32.05 -18.06 -4.92
CA PRO A 95 32.07 -17.97 -6.38
C PRO A 95 30.70 -18.15 -7.04
N TRP A 96 29.78 -18.91 -6.43
CA TRP A 96 28.40 -19.11 -6.91
C TRP A 96 27.56 -17.82 -6.94
N LEU A 97 27.98 -16.73 -6.29
CA LEU A 97 27.36 -15.42 -6.42
C LEU A 97 27.55 -14.80 -7.82
N LYS A 98 28.52 -15.28 -8.61
CA LYS A 98 28.73 -14.85 -10.00
C LYS A 98 27.70 -15.45 -10.97
N GLU A 99 27.01 -16.52 -10.59
CA GLU A 99 25.98 -17.15 -11.42
C GLU A 99 24.73 -16.29 -11.57
N VAL A 100 24.44 -15.41 -10.62
CA VAL A 100 23.24 -14.59 -10.59
C VAL A 100 23.52 -13.14 -11.01
N ASP A 101 22.44 -12.39 -11.24
CA ASP A 101 22.51 -10.97 -11.59
C ASP A 101 23.18 -10.14 -10.49
N SER A 102 24.26 -9.45 -10.83
CA SER A 102 25.03 -8.60 -9.91
C SER A 102 24.19 -7.43 -9.36
N LEU A 103 23.27 -6.88 -10.16
CA LEU A 103 22.37 -5.81 -9.72
C LEU A 103 21.36 -6.31 -8.69
N ALA A 104 20.98 -7.59 -8.73
CA ALA A 104 20.14 -8.20 -7.70
C ALA A 104 20.87 -8.24 -6.34
N LEU A 105 22.18 -8.48 -6.35
CA LEU A 105 23.02 -8.44 -5.14
C LEU A 105 23.22 -7.00 -4.64
N ALA A 106 23.47 -6.05 -5.55
CA ALA A 106 23.57 -4.63 -5.20
C ALA A 106 22.26 -4.09 -4.59
N ASN A 107 21.12 -4.50 -5.11
CA ASN A 107 19.82 -4.14 -4.51
C ASN A 107 19.60 -4.77 -3.13
N ALA A 108 20.21 -5.93 -2.84
CA ALA A 108 20.18 -6.49 -1.49
C ALA A 108 20.95 -5.61 -0.50
N GLN A 109 22.12 -5.06 -0.90
CA GLN A 109 22.88 -4.07 -0.13
C GLN A 109 22.05 -2.78 0.08
N LEU A 110 21.48 -2.22 -0.99
CA LEU A 110 20.66 -1.01 -0.90
C LEU A 110 19.47 -1.19 0.07
N ASN A 111 18.83 -2.37 0.04
CA ASN A 111 17.77 -2.71 0.97
C ASN A 111 18.25 -2.79 2.42
N LEU A 112 19.46 -3.28 2.68
CA LEU A 112 20.08 -3.30 4.00
C LEU A 112 20.39 -1.87 4.48
N ASN A 113 21.00 -1.06 3.60
CA ASN A 113 21.29 0.36 3.90
C ASN A 113 20.00 1.13 4.22
N LYS A 114 18.94 0.92 3.44
CA LYS A 114 17.63 1.53 3.68
C LYS A 114 17.02 1.09 5.02
N ALA A 115 17.19 -0.19 5.40
CA ALA A 115 16.73 -0.69 6.69
C ALA A 115 17.45 0.00 7.86
N TYR A 116 18.77 0.22 7.76
CA TYR A 116 19.54 0.99 8.74
C TYR A 116 19.11 2.46 8.78
N ASN A 117 18.97 3.10 7.62
CA ASN A 117 18.54 4.51 7.56
C ASN A 117 17.15 4.70 8.18
N ASN A 118 16.20 3.80 7.89
CA ASN A 118 14.88 3.84 8.52
C ASN A 118 14.96 3.69 10.05
N PHE A 119 15.83 2.78 10.54
CA PHE A 119 16.04 2.61 11.97
C PHE A 119 16.62 3.88 12.62
N TRP A 120 17.65 4.48 12.03
CA TRP A 120 18.29 5.67 12.58
C TRP A 120 17.39 6.91 12.55
N ASN A 121 16.68 7.12 11.44
CA ASN A 121 15.82 8.29 11.25
C ASN A 121 14.51 8.22 12.06
N ASN A 122 14.02 7.02 12.37
CA ASN A 122 12.75 6.87 13.10
C ASN A 122 12.71 5.59 13.94
N ARG A 123 13.48 5.59 15.04
CA ARG A 123 13.57 4.45 15.98
C ARG A 123 12.24 4.09 16.65
N LYS A 124 11.32 5.06 16.78
CA LYS A 124 9.98 4.82 17.35
C LYS A 124 9.13 3.89 16.47
N HIS A 125 9.35 3.92 15.15
CA HIS A 125 8.59 3.11 14.19
C HIS A 125 9.35 1.91 13.63
N PHE A 126 10.68 2.01 13.48
CA PHE A 126 11.49 0.97 12.86
C PHE A 126 12.47 0.36 13.87
N GLY A 127 12.41 -0.97 13.99
CA GLY A 127 13.41 -1.73 14.75
C GLY A 127 14.73 -1.89 14.00
N LYS A 128 15.77 -2.39 14.67
CA LYS A 128 17.05 -2.77 14.04
C LYS A 128 16.82 -3.73 12.86
N PRO A 129 17.65 -3.68 11.81
CA PRO A 129 17.61 -4.66 10.73
C PRO A 129 17.67 -6.09 11.25
N ARG A 130 16.87 -6.98 10.65
CA ARG A 130 16.80 -8.40 11.07
C ARG A 130 17.25 -9.32 9.94
N PHE A 131 17.82 -10.47 10.29
CA PHE A 131 18.13 -11.51 9.33
C PHE A 131 16.89 -12.01 8.59
N LYS A 132 17.03 -12.25 7.28
CA LYS A 132 15.96 -12.76 6.43
C LYS A 132 15.92 -14.29 6.48
N SER A 133 14.76 -14.87 6.78
CA SER A 133 14.54 -16.31 6.81
C SER A 133 13.93 -16.81 5.49
N ARG A 134 14.31 -18.03 5.06
CA ARG A 134 13.63 -18.73 3.95
C ARG A 134 12.20 -19.11 4.32
N LYS A 135 11.92 -19.46 5.58
CA LYS A 135 10.59 -19.90 6.04
C LYS A 135 9.58 -18.76 6.10
N THR A 136 9.99 -17.59 6.62
CA THR A 136 9.13 -16.44 6.88
C THR A 136 9.31 -15.32 5.87
N GLY A 137 10.41 -15.29 5.12
CA GLY A 137 10.75 -14.25 4.16
C GLY A 137 9.99 -14.40 2.84
N ARG A 138 9.73 -13.25 2.19
CA ARG A 138 9.23 -13.22 0.81
C ARG A 138 10.34 -13.61 -0.14
N SER A 139 10.08 -14.56 -1.05
CA SER A 139 10.99 -14.87 -2.15
C SER A 139 10.88 -13.79 -3.22
N SER A 140 11.80 -12.82 -3.20
CA SER A 140 11.85 -11.74 -4.18
C SER A 140 13.26 -11.17 -4.30
N TYR A 141 13.57 -10.63 -5.48
CA TYR A 141 14.74 -9.78 -5.72
C TYR A 141 14.36 -8.64 -6.66
N SER A 142 15.12 -7.56 -6.62
CA SER A 142 14.98 -6.44 -7.54
C SER A 142 16.25 -6.29 -8.36
N THR A 143 16.09 -5.90 -9.62
CA THR A 143 17.20 -5.52 -10.51
C THR A 143 16.85 -4.22 -11.23
N ASN A 144 17.87 -3.40 -11.49
CA ASN A 144 17.70 -2.13 -12.20
C ASN A 144 17.85 -2.34 -13.70
N ASN A 145 17.10 -1.57 -14.47
CA ASN A 145 17.26 -1.57 -15.92
C ASN A 145 18.44 -0.66 -16.30
N GLN A 146 19.60 -1.26 -16.48
CA GLN A 146 20.80 -0.56 -17.00
C GLN A 146 21.00 -0.90 -18.47
N LYS A 147 21.15 0.13 -19.32
CA LYS A 147 21.40 -0.01 -20.76
C LYS A 147 20.45 -1.00 -21.46
N GLY A 148 19.17 -1.00 -21.10
CA GLY A 148 18.17 -1.88 -21.71
C GLY A 148 18.32 -3.37 -21.33
N SER A 149 18.93 -3.68 -20.19
CA SER A 149 19.06 -5.06 -19.68
C SER A 149 17.71 -5.73 -19.38
N VAL A 150 16.67 -4.94 -19.16
CA VAL A 150 15.28 -5.40 -19.02
C VAL A 150 14.46 -4.81 -20.16
N ARG A 151 13.86 -5.65 -20.99
CA ARG A 151 13.06 -5.25 -22.16
C ARG A 151 11.78 -6.07 -22.23
N LEU A 152 10.73 -5.49 -22.81
CA LEU A 152 9.48 -6.15 -23.14
C LEU A 152 9.38 -6.29 -24.66
N GLU A 153 9.09 -7.50 -25.13
CA GLU A 153 8.82 -7.76 -26.54
C GLU A 153 7.62 -8.72 -26.62
N GLY A 154 6.53 -8.24 -27.22
CA GLY A 154 5.28 -8.97 -27.27
C GLY A 154 4.84 -9.46 -25.87
N ASN A 155 4.70 -10.77 -25.71
CA ASN A 155 4.31 -11.41 -24.46
C ASN A 155 5.50 -11.98 -23.66
N LYS A 156 6.70 -11.44 -23.85
CA LYS A 156 7.92 -11.87 -23.16
C LYS A 156 8.63 -10.66 -22.51
N VAL A 157 9.30 -10.94 -21.40
CA VAL A 157 10.21 -9.99 -20.73
C VAL A 157 11.61 -10.58 -20.67
N LYS A 158 12.62 -9.82 -21.12
CA LYS A 158 14.02 -10.19 -20.98
C LYS A 158 14.51 -9.78 -19.58
N LEU A 159 15.19 -10.70 -18.91
CA LEU A 159 15.76 -10.47 -17.58
C LEU A 159 17.23 -10.90 -17.55
N PRO A 160 18.12 -10.16 -16.87
CA PRO A 160 19.53 -10.49 -16.74
C PRO A 160 19.73 -11.91 -16.19
N LYS A 161 20.62 -12.69 -16.80
CA LYS A 161 20.96 -14.09 -16.42
C LYS A 161 19.80 -15.10 -16.53
N ILE A 162 18.57 -14.68 -16.79
CA ILE A 162 17.37 -15.55 -16.90
C ILE A 162 16.93 -15.70 -18.38
N GLY A 163 17.17 -14.67 -19.21
CA GLY A 163 16.70 -14.63 -20.58
C GLY A 163 15.22 -14.22 -20.69
N TRP A 164 14.56 -14.68 -21.75
CA TRP A 164 13.19 -14.33 -22.09
C TRP A 164 12.17 -15.17 -21.31
N VAL A 165 11.33 -14.52 -20.52
CA VAL A 165 10.28 -15.14 -19.68
C VAL A 165 8.91 -14.73 -20.21
N LYS A 166 7.99 -15.69 -20.36
CA LYS A 166 6.60 -15.42 -20.75
C LYS A 166 5.89 -14.57 -19.69
N ILE A 167 5.26 -13.47 -20.12
CA ILE A 167 4.52 -12.53 -19.28
C ILE A 167 3.07 -12.38 -19.77
N CYS A 168 2.13 -12.16 -18.87
CA CYS A 168 0.75 -11.80 -19.19
C CYS A 168 0.58 -10.28 -19.06
N LEU A 169 0.68 -9.57 -20.17
CA LEU A 169 0.48 -8.13 -20.26
C LEU A 169 -1.02 -7.81 -20.38
N HIS A 170 -1.74 -7.82 -19.26
CA HIS A 170 -3.18 -7.51 -19.22
C HIS A 170 -3.47 -6.00 -19.39
N ARG A 171 -2.47 -5.16 -19.40
CA ARG A 171 -2.52 -3.72 -19.70
C ARG A 171 -1.16 -3.26 -20.22
N PRO A 172 -1.10 -2.29 -21.14
CA PRO A 172 0.17 -1.74 -21.60
C PRO A 172 0.85 -0.91 -20.50
N LEU A 173 2.15 -0.70 -20.61
CA LEU A 173 2.84 0.36 -19.89
C LEU A 173 2.40 1.72 -20.43
N MET A 174 2.63 2.79 -19.67
CA MET A 174 2.43 4.14 -20.18
C MET A 174 3.36 4.38 -21.37
N GLU A 175 2.82 5.02 -22.41
CA GLU A 175 3.61 5.51 -23.54
C GLU A 175 4.72 6.45 -23.05
N ASN A 176 5.85 6.45 -23.73
CA ASN A 176 7.02 7.26 -23.39
C ASN A 176 7.55 7.05 -21.95
N SER A 177 7.25 5.88 -21.34
CA SER A 177 7.75 5.56 -20.00
C SER A 177 9.07 4.80 -20.05
N THR A 178 9.97 5.15 -19.13
CA THR A 178 11.26 4.47 -18.95
C THR A 178 11.19 3.41 -17.85
N ILE A 179 11.59 2.17 -18.14
CA ILE A 179 11.70 1.11 -17.13
C ILE A 179 12.93 1.42 -16.25
N LYS A 180 12.73 1.59 -14.95
CA LYS A 180 13.79 1.87 -13.97
C LYS A 180 14.25 0.61 -13.24
N THR A 181 13.32 -0.05 -12.57
CA THR A 181 13.60 -1.22 -11.72
C THR A 181 12.51 -2.26 -11.89
N VAL A 182 12.89 -3.52 -11.90
CA VAL A 182 11.94 -4.63 -11.85
C VAL A 182 12.14 -5.46 -10.59
N THR A 183 11.04 -5.91 -10.01
CA THR A 183 11.05 -6.82 -8.86
C THR A 183 10.35 -8.11 -9.21
N ILE A 184 11.09 -9.20 -9.18
CA ILE A 184 10.57 -10.55 -9.38
C ILE A 184 10.19 -11.13 -8.03
N SER A 185 9.05 -11.77 -7.93
CA SER A 185 8.57 -12.37 -6.69
C SER A 185 7.85 -13.69 -6.93
N ARG A 186 7.99 -14.61 -5.96
CA ARG A 186 7.21 -15.85 -5.88
C ARG A 186 6.27 -15.77 -4.69
N THR A 187 4.99 -16.06 -4.93
CA THR A 187 3.99 -16.14 -3.85
C THR A 187 4.09 -17.49 -3.12
N PRO A 188 3.57 -17.57 -1.88
CA PRO A 188 3.46 -18.85 -1.15
C PRO A 188 2.61 -19.90 -1.88
N SER A 189 1.72 -19.50 -2.79
CA SER A 189 0.95 -20.39 -3.67
C SER A 189 1.76 -20.93 -4.86
N GLY A 190 3.04 -20.52 -5.01
CA GLY A 190 3.93 -20.96 -6.08
C GLY A 190 3.89 -20.13 -7.36
N LYS A 191 3.09 -19.08 -7.41
CA LYS A 191 2.97 -18.22 -8.58
C LYS A 191 4.11 -17.20 -8.64
N PHE A 192 4.55 -16.84 -9.86
CA PHE A 192 5.57 -15.84 -10.11
C PHE A 192 4.96 -14.55 -10.67
N TYR A 193 5.46 -13.42 -10.19
CA TYR A 193 5.07 -12.09 -10.63
C TYR A 193 6.30 -11.23 -10.87
N ILE A 194 6.17 -10.32 -11.80
CA ILE A 194 7.10 -9.20 -12.01
C ILE A 194 6.37 -7.90 -11.71
N SER A 195 7.02 -7.01 -10.97
CA SER A 195 6.58 -5.62 -10.79
C SER A 195 7.57 -4.73 -11.52
N ILE A 196 7.13 -4.05 -12.54
CA ILE A 196 7.92 -3.16 -13.39
C ILE A 196 7.66 -1.74 -12.92
N LEU A 197 8.68 -1.07 -12.38
CA LEU A 197 8.64 0.35 -12.04
C LEU A 197 9.03 1.13 -13.28
N VAL A 198 8.12 1.96 -13.74
CA VAL A 198 8.36 2.91 -14.82
C VAL A 198 8.30 4.34 -14.31
N GLU A 199 9.07 5.19 -14.95
CA GLU A 199 9.07 6.63 -14.78
C GLU A 199 8.55 7.27 -16.06
N TYR A 200 7.62 8.20 -15.93
CA TYR A 200 7.09 8.97 -17.06
C TYR A 200 6.69 10.37 -16.61
N GLU A 201 6.63 11.28 -17.56
CA GLU A 201 6.11 12.61 -17.32
C GLU A 201 4.58 12.58 -17.33
N ASN A 202 3.98 13.15 -16.31
CA ASN A 202 2.52 13.31 -16.21
C ASN A 202 2.19 14.80 -16.14
N GLN A 203 1.29 15.22 -17.00
CA GLN A 203 0.72 16.57 -16.94
C GLN A 203 -0.53 16.50 -16.04
N ILE A 204 -0.41 17.03 -14.83
CA ILE A 204 -1.53 17.15 -13.91
C ILE A 204 -1.98 18.61 -13.94
N PHE A 205 -3.24 18.82 -14.30
CA PHE A 205 -3.84 20.14 -14.22
C PHE A 205 -4.60 20.24 -12.91
N PRO A 206 -4.27 21.24 -12.05
CA PRO A 206 -5.12 21.54 -10.90
C PRO A 206 -6.54 21.86 -11.39
N ILE A 207 -7.52 21.30 -10.71
CA ILE A 207 -8.93 21.56 -11.01
C ILE A 207 -9.54 22.43 -9.92
N ILE A 208 -10.53 23.26 -10.31
CA ILE A 208 -11.38 23.96 -9.34
C ILE A 208 -12.40 22.94 -8.84
N PRO A 209 -12.40 22.58 -7.54
CA PRO A 209 -13.28 21.57 -7.01
C PRO A 209 -14.75 21.99 -7.08
N LYS A 210 -15.60 21.12 -7.62
CA LYS A 210 -17.06 21.31 -7.65
C LYS A 210 -17.79 20.27 -6.81
N ASN A 211 -17.31 19.02 -6.86
CA ASN A 211 -17.97 17.86 -6.26
C ASN A 211 -17.19 17.41 -5.00
N PHE A 212 -17.87 17.49 -3.85
CA PHE A 212 -17.31 17.15 -2.54
C PHE A 212 -18.00 15.91 -1.96
N LEU A 213 -17.23 15.04 -1.29
CA LEU A 213 -17.73 13.88 -0.58
C LEU A 213 -17.07 13.78 0.78
N GLY A 214 -17.84 13.48 1.82
CA GLY A 214 -17.32 13.06 3.14
C GLY A 214 -17.49 11.56 3.33
N LEU A 215 -16.47 10.90 3.88
CA LEU A 215 -16.50 9.48 4.20
C LEU A 215 -16.18 9.27 5.67
N ASP A 216 -17.15 8.79 6.43
CA ASP A 216 -16.94 8.29 7.79
C ASP A 216 -16.55 6.81 7.79
N PHE A 217 -15.62 6.41 8.65
CA PHE A 217 -15.15 5.03 8.73
C PHE A 217 -16.20 4.10 9.32
N ALA A 218 -16.63 3.10 8.54
CA ALA A 218 -17.54 2.06 8.99
C ALA A 218 -16.83 0.70 9.17
N MET A 219 -16.82 0.18 10.39
CA MET A 219 -16.12 -1.07 10.73
C MET A 219 -16.56 -2.27 9.88
N HIS A 220 -17.83 -2.37 9.54
CA HIS A 220 -18.40 -3.49 8.78
C HIS A 220 -18.66 -3.17 7.32
N GLY A 221 -18.80 -1.88 6.96
CA GLY A 221 -19.22 -1.41 5.65
C GLY A 221 -18.13 -0.74 4.81
N LEU A 222 -16.93 -0.56 5.30
CA LEU A 222 -15.81 0.25 4.78
C LEU A 222 -15.98 1.73 5.10
N TYR A 223 -17.06 2.37 4.68
CA TYR A 223 -17.42 3.76 5.00
C TYR A 223 -18.93 3.99 4.93
N VAL A 224 -19.38 5.08 5.55
CA VAL A 224 -20.63 5.76 5.30
C VAL A 224 -20.32 7.05 4.56
N ALA A 225 -21.04 7.33 3.48
CA ALA A 225 -20.81 8.51 2.64
C ALA A 225 -21.82 9.62 2.97
N SER A 226 -21.42 10.87 2.72
CA SER A 226 -22.29 12.05 2.89
C SER A 226 -23.41 12.17 1.85
N ASP A 227 -23.33 11.40 0.77
CA ASP A 227 -24.39 11.22 -0.23
C ASP A 227 -25.01 9.81 -0.12
N GLU A 228 -25.74 9.37 -1.14
CA GLU A 228 -26.40 8.06 -1.17
C GLU A 228 -25.45 6.92 -1.57
N ASP A 229 -24.12 7.18 -1.74
CA ASP A 229 -23.19 6.12 -2.08
C ASP A 229 -23.00 5.16 -0.91
N ASN A 230 -23.03 3.87 -1.21
CA ASN A 230 -22.79 2.80 -0.25
C ASN A 230 -21.61 1.95 -0.71
N ALA A 231 -20.68 1.71 0.20
CA ALA A 231 -19.53 0.88 -0.08
C ALA A 231 -19.90 -0.55 -0.46
N ASN A 232 -20.95 -1.11 0.16
CA ASN A 232 -21.41 -2.50 -0.03
C ASN A 232 -20.28 -3.53 0.11
N TYR A 233 -19.43 -3.35 1.14
CA TYR A 233 -18.24 -4.18 1.33
C TYR A 233 -18.61 -5.65 1.59
N PRO A 234 -18.13 -6.61 0.75
CA PRO A 234 -18.61 -7.99 0.78
C PRO A 234 -18.09 -8.86 1.93
N ASN A 235 -17.25 -8.36 2.84
CA ASN A 235 -16.67 -9.09 3.98
C ASN A 235 -15.99 -10.42 3.58
N PHE A 236 -15.04 -10.33 2.64
CA PHE A 236 -14.39 -11.47 1.98
C PHE A 236 -13.76 -12.47 2.95
N MET A 237 -13.16 -12.00 4.04
CA MET A 237 -12.54 -12.87 5.04
C MET A 237 -13.60 -13.67 5.81
N ARG A 238 -14.69 -13.02 6.23
CA ARG A 238 -15.81 -13.70 6.95
C ARG A 238 -16.44 -14.77 6.08
N LYS A 239 -16.69 -14.50 4.79
CA LYS A 239 -17.23 -15.49 3.84
C LYS A 239 -16.31 -16.70 3.66
N ALA A 240 -14.99 -16.50 3.73
CA ALA A 240 -14.01 -17.57 3.55
C ALA A 240 -13.61 -18.27 4.87
N ASP A 241 -14.01 -17.76 6.02
CA ASP A 241 -13.51 -18.15 7.36
C ASP A 241 -13.62 -19.65 7.63
N LYS A 242 -14.80 -20.24 7.46
CA LYS A 242 -15.04 -21.69 7.69
C LYS A 242 -14.11 -22.54 6.80
N LYS A 243 -13.98 -22.19 5.51
CA LYS A 243 -13.13 -22.91 4.56
C LYS A 243 -11.66 -22.79 4.89
N LEU A 244 -11.21 -21.59 5.26
CA LEU A 244 -9.83 -21.32 5.65
C LEU A 244 -9.48 -22.05 6.95
N ALA A 245 -10.30 -21.96 7.98
CA ALA A 245 -10.10 -22.65 9.25
C ALA A 245 -10.02 -24.19 9.09
N LYS A 246 -10.88 -24.77 8.23
CA LYS A 246 -10.81 -26.22 7.89
C LYS A 246 -9.47 -26.56 7.22
N ALA A 247 -9.02 -25.73 6.28
CA ALA A 247 -7.74 -25.95 5.58
C ALA A 247 -6.53 -25.80 6.52
N GLN A 248 -6.56 -24.84 7.44
CA GLN A 248 -5.51 -24.63 8.45
C GLN A 248 -5.46 -25.77 9.47
N ARG A 249 -6.62 -26.23 9.99
CA ARG A 249 -6.68 -27.40 10.89
C ARG A 249 -6.11 -28.66 10.24
N ARG A 250 -6.37 -28.88 8.93
CA ARG A 250 -5.76 -29.98 8.17
C ARG A 250 -4.24 -29.80 8.04
N LEU A 251 -3.76 -28.58 7.88
CA LEU A 251 -2.32 -28.29 7.78
C LEU A 251 -1.62 -28.58 9.11
N SER A 252 -2.18 -28.16 10.25
CA SER A 252 -1.57 -28.38 11.58
C SER A 252 -1.46 -29.87 11.95
N LYS A 253 -2.41 -30.70 11.47
CA LYS A 253 -2.38 -32.16 11.71
C LYS A 253 -1.41 -32.93 10.82
N ARG A 254 -0.75 -32.29 9.82
CA ARG A 254 0.18 -32.97 8.91
C ARG A 254 1.58 -32.96 9.48
N GLN A 255 2.29 -34.07 9.33
CA GLN A 255 3.70 -34.23 9.75
C GLN A 255 4.59 -33.16 9.09
N GLU A 256 5.43 -32.50 9.88
CA GLU A 256 6.37 -31.52 9.41
C GLU A 256 7.41 -32.14 8.47
N GLY A 257 7.72 -31.44 7.35
CA GLY A 257 8.63 -31.95 6.32
C GLY A 257 7.98 -32.88 5.28
N SER A 258 6.74 -33.38 5.50
CA SER A 258 6.10 -34.29 4.55
C SER A 258 5.62 -33.59 3.27
N ARG A 259 5.65 -34.29 2.13
CA ARG A 259 5.08 -33.84 0.85
C ARG A 259 3.60 -33.47 0.97
N ASN A 260 2.84 -34.21 1.79
CA ASN A 260 1.45 -33.95 2.03
C ASN A 260 1.19 -32.65 2.83
N ARG A 261 2.09 -32.30 3.77
CA ARG A 261 2.05 -31.00 4.44
C ARG A 261 2.33 -29.86 3.46
N ASP A 262 3.31 -30.01 2.57
CA ASP A 262 3.61 -29.01 1.54
C ASP A 262 2.44 -28.78 0.57
N LYS A 263 1.80 -29.85 0.09
CA LYS A 263 0.57 -29.73 -0.71
C LYS A 263 -0.53 -28.97 0.04
N GLN A 264 -0.73 -29.27 1.31
CA GLN A 264 -1.75 -28.60 2.15
C GLN A 264 -1.37 -27.13 2.42
N ARG A 265 -0.09 -26.82 2.65
CA ARG A 265 0.41 -25.45 2.81
C ARG A 265 0.12 -24.59 1.57
N ILE A 266 0.30 -25.14 0.38
CA ILE A 266 -0.02 -24.48 -0.88
C ILE A 266 -1.54 -24.22 -0.98
N ARG A 267 -2.40 -25.17 -0.58
CA ARG A 267 -3.86 -24.97 -0.56
C ARG A 267 -4.28 -23.83 0.36
N VAL A 268 -3.71 -23.74 1.56
CA VAL A 268 -3.94 -22.63 2.48
C VAL A 268 -3.47 -21.31 1.88
N ALA A 269 -2.29 -21.30 1.24
CA ALA A 269 -1.75 -20.11 0.58
C ALA A 269 -2.65 -19.63 -0.58
N ILE A 270 -3.23 -20.54 -1.38
CA ILE A 270 -4.17 -20.21 -2.45
C ILE A 270 -5.45 -19.56 -1.89
N LEU A 271 -5.97 -20.05 -0.76
CA LEU A 271 -7.15 -19.44 -0.12
C LEU A 271 -6.86 -18.01 0.37
N HIS A 272 -5.74 -17.80 1.04
CA HIS A 272 -5.31 -16.47 1.45
C HIS A 272 -5.10 -15.53 0.25
N GLU A 273 -4.48 -16.02 -0.82
CA GLU A 273 -4.26 -15.24 -2.04
C GLU A 273 -5.59 -14.83 -2.69
N LYS A 274 -6.58 -15.75 -2.74
CA LYS A 274 -7.91 -15.46 -3.27
C LYS A 274 -8.59 -14.33 -2.48
N ILE A 275 -8.62 -14.43 -1.16
CA ILE A 275 -9.22 -13.40 -0.28
C ILE A 275 -8.53 -12.05 -0.48
N ALA A 276 -7.18 -12.05 -0.50
CA ALA A 276 -6.41 -10.83 -0.70
C ALA A 276 -6.65 -10.17 -2.06
N ASN A 277 -6.77 -10.98 -3.13
CA ASN A 277 -7.03 -10.50 -4.49
C ASN A 277 -8.45 -9.92 -4.62
N GLN A 278 -9.47 -10.63 -4.08
CA GLN A 278 -10.86 -10.16 -4.09
C GLN A 278 -11.00 -8.83 -3.36
N ARG A 279 -10.39 -8.71 -2.17
CA ARG A 279 -10.35 -7.45 -1.42
C ARG A 279 -9.67 -6.34 -2.22
N GLN A 280 -8.52 -6.63 -2.79
CA GLN A 280 -7.78 -5.64 -3.57
C GLN A 280 -8.55 -5.16 -4.80
N ASP A 281 -9.16 -6.07 -5.55
CA ASP A 281 -9.99 -5.74 -6.71
C ASP A 281 -11.15 -4.81 -6.31
N PHE A 282 -11.88 -5.18 -5.25
CA PHE A 282 -12.97 -4.37 -4.73
C PHE A 282 -12.51 -2.95 -4.36
N LEU A 283 -11.44 -2.83 -3.54
CA LEU A 283 -10.94 -1.53 -3.10
C LEU A 283 -10.45 -0.67 -4.27
N HIS A 284 -9.82 -1.27 -5.28
CA HIS A 284 -9.40 -0.54 -6.48
C HIS A 284 -10.58 -0.05 -7.33
N LYS A 285 -11.61 -0.88 -7.50
CA LYS A 285 -12.83 -0.51 -8.25
C LYS A 285 -13.58 0.61 -7.54
N LYS A 286 -13.80 0.47 -6.22
CA LYS A 286 -14.51 1.49 -5.44
C LYS A 286 -13.73 2.81 -5.38
N ALA A 287 -12.43 2.77 -5.13
CA ALA A 287 -11.59 3.96 -5.15
C ALA A 287 -11.49 4.60 -6.56
N ARG A 288 -11.63 3.84 -7.63
CA ARG A 288 -11.69 4.39 -9.00
C ARG A 288 -13.01 5.11 -9.21
N TYR A 289 -14.12 4.47 -8.89
CA TYR A 289 -15.45 5.05 -8.98
C TYR A 289 -15.54 6.39 -8.23
N LEU A 290 -15.08 6.45 -6.98
CA LEU A 290 -15.11 7.68 -6.20
C LEU A 290 -14.18 8.77 -6.77
N ALA A 291 -12.97 8.42 -7.19
CA ALA A 291 -12.05 9.37 -7.79
C ALA A 291 -12.57 9.95 -9.13
N ASP A 292 -13.35 9.18 -9.88
CA ASP A 292 -13.94 9.67 -11.13
C ASP A 292 -15.13 10.62 -10.86
N LYS A 293 -15.91 10.36 -9.78
CA LYS A 293 -17.15 11.12 -9.48
C LYS A 293 -16.90 12.40 -8.68
N TYR A 294 -15.90 12.42 -7.76
CA TYR A 294 -15.68 13.54 -6.84
C TYR A 294 -14.32 14.18 -7.04
N ASP A 295 -14.23 15.48 -6.73
CA ASP A 295 -13.02 16.28 -6.87
C ASP A 295 -12.26 16.39 -5.55
N VAL A 296 -12.99 16.50 -4.44
CA VAL A 296 -12.44 16.50 -3.08
C VAL A 296 -13.17 15.45 -2.24
N ILE A 297 -12.40 14.61 -1.58
CA ILE A 297 -12.95 13.61 -0.65
C ILE A 297 -12.37 13.86 0.74
N GLY A 298 -13.24 14.15 1.71
CA GLY A 298 -12.89 14.29 3.12
C GLY A 298 -12.93 12.95 3.85
N ILE A 299 -11.96 12.72 4.73
CA ILE A 299 -11.92 11.57 5.66
C ILE A 299 -11.37 12.03 7.01
N GLU A 300 -11.67 11.30 8.09
CA GLU A 300 -11.01 11.51 9.37
C GLU A 300 -9.59 10.90 9.39
N ASP A 301 -8.65 11.56 10.08
CA ASP A 301 -7.31 11.01 10.33
C ASP A 301 -7.31 10.03 11.50
N ILE A 302 -7.88 8.85 11.28
CA ILE A 302 -8.02 7.81 12.29
C ILE A 302 -6.88 6.78 12.28
N SER A 303 -6.45 6.37 13.47
CA SER A 303 -5.48 5.29 13.63
C SER A 303 -6.16 3.92 13.69
N VAL A 304 -6.45 3.34 12.53
CA VAL A 304 -7.03 2.00 12.40
C VAL A 304 -6.19 0.93 13.13
N LYS A 305 -4.87 1.12 13.22
CA LYS A 305 -3.96 0.23 13.94
C LYS A 305 -4.22 0.27 15.46
N ALA A 306 -4.56 1.43 16.01
CA ALA A 306 -4.92 1.56 17.41
C ALA A 306 -6.26 0.86 17.71
N MET A 307 -7.24 1.01 16.80
CA MET A 307 -8.56 0.35 16.92
C MET A 307 -8.46 -1.18 16.84
N ALA A 308 -7.50 -1.72 16.10
CA ALA A 308 -7.29 -3.16 15.97
C ALA A 308 -6.65 -3.81 17.22
N LYS A 309 -6.03 -3.01 18.12
CA LYS A 309 -5.43 -3.53 19.34
C LYS A 309 -6.51 -3.91 20.35
N ARG A 310 -6.35 -5.09 20.95
CA ARG A 310 -7.19 -5.51 22.09
C ARG A 310 -6.90 -4.61 23.29
N LYS A 311 -7.92 -3.99 23.88
CA LYS A 311 -7.77 -3.31 25.17
C LYS A 311 -7.42 -4.34 26.25
N LYS A 312 -6.47 -4.03 27.16
CA LYS A 312 -6.18 -4.85 28.34
C LYS A 312 -7.49 -5.08 29.12
N GLY A 313 -7.85 -6.33 29.42
CA GLY A 313 -9.09 -6.68 30.11
C GLY A 313 -10.37 -6.73 29.23
N GLY A 314 -10.31 -6.33 27.96
CA GLY A 314 -11.48 -6.36 27.08
C GLY A 314 -11.85 -7.77 26.59
N LYS A 315 -13.15 -8.14 26.72
CA LYS A 315 -13.68 -9.43 26.23
C LYS A 315 -13.71 -9.53 24.69
N PHE A 316 -13.76 -8.40 23.98
CA PHE A 316 -13.91 -8.35 22.52
C PHE A 316 -12.68 -7.72 21.83
N SER A 317 -12.34 -8.22 20.64
CA SER A 317 -11.31 -7.67 19.76
C SER A 317 -11.92 -7.37 18.40
N PHE A 318 -11.86 -6.11 17.99
CA PHE A 318 -12.29 -5.68 16.64
C PHE A 318 -11.24 -5.95 15.55
N GLY A 319 -10.07 -6.49 15.93
CA GLY A 319 -8.93 -6.66 15.03
C GLY A 319 -9.24 -7.42 13.75
N LYS A 320 -10.13 -8.44 13.80
CA LYS A 320 -10.53 -9.22 12.63
C LYS A 320 -11.37 -8.38 11.65
N SER A 321 -12.36 -7.65 12.14
CA SER A 321 -13.24 -6.79 11.32
C SER A 321 -12.47 -5.62 10.71
N VAL A 322 -11.66 -4.93 11.52
CA VAL A 322 -10.82 -3.81 11.09
C VAL A 322 -9.78 -4.26 10.04
N THR A 323 -9.18 -5.45 10.23
CA THR A 323 -8.21 -6.00 9.26
C THR A 323 -8.89 -6.45 7.97
N ASP A 324 -10.11 -7.01 8.05
CA ASP A 324 -10.86 -7.44 6.87
C ASP A 324 -11.30 -6.25 6.02
N ASN A 325 -11.73 -5.18 6.64
CA ASN A 325 -12.19 -3.95 5.99
C ASN A 325 -11.12 -3.34 5.06
N GLY A 326 -9.85 -3.26 5.50
CA GLY A 326 -8.75 -2.77 4.68
C GLY A 326 -8.75 -1.26 4.45
N TRP A 327 -9.32 -0.46 5.36
CA TRP A 327 -9.46 0.99 5.29
C TRP A 327 -8.17 1.72 4.89
N ASN A 328 -7.06 1.52 5.62
CA ASN A 328 -5.80 2.18 5.28
C ASN A 328 -5.34 1.91 3.85
N LYS A 329 -5.60 0.69 3.34
CA LYS A 329 -5.27 0.34 1.97
C LYS A 329 -6.20 1.06 0.97
N PHE A 330 -7.48 1.19 1.31
CA PHE A 330 -8.46 1.95 0.54
C PHE A 330 -8.07 3.42 0.46
N VAL A 331 -7.79 4.06 1.60
CA VAL A 331 -7.34 5.46 1.68
C VAL A 331 -6.09 5.69 0.83
N ASN A 332 -5.07 4.83 0.94
CA ASN A 332 -3.86 4.95 0.12
C ASN A 332 -4.14 4.79 -1.38
N ILE A 333 -5.09 3.92 -1.77
CA ILE A 333 -5.47 3.74 -3.18
C ILE A 333 -6.22 4.98 -3.67
N LEU A 334 -7.13 5.50 -2.88
CA LEU A 334 -7.94 6.67 -3.19
C LEU A 334 -7.05 7.92 -3.35
N GLU A 335 -6.13 8.15 -2.40
CA GLU A 335 -5.21 9.28 -2.38
C GLU A 335 -4.40 9.38 -3.69
N TYR A 336 -3.72 8.32 -4.12
CA TYR A 336 -2.94 8.42 -5.36
C TYR A 336 -3.80 8.48 -6.63
N LYS A 337 -5.03 7.92 -6.60
CA LYS A 337 -5.93 8.00 -7.75
C LYS A 337 -6.49 9.41 -7.94
N LEU A 338 -6.85 10.08 -6.85
CA LEU A 338 -7.23 11.49 -6.86
C LEU A 338 -6.06 12.36 -7.33
N ALA A 339 -4.88 12.18 -6.74
CA ALA A 339 -3.68 12.93 -7.11
C ALA A 339 -3.33 12.79 -8.60
N TRP A 340 -3.52 11.61 -9.21
CA TRP A 340 -3.30 11.43 -10.65
C TRP A 340 -4.29 12.19 -11.55
N GLN A 341 -5.40 12.65 -10.99
CA GLN A 341 -6.43 13.42 -11.69
C GLN A 341 -6.43 14.90 -11.29
N GLY A 342 -5.44 15.38 -10.53
CA GLY A 342 -5.40 16.75 -10.01
C GLY A 342 -6.41 17.03 -8.89
N LYS A 343 -6.99 15.98 -8.32
CA LYS A 343 -8.01 15.99 -7.27
C LYS A 343 -7.40 15.74 -5.89
N GLN A 344 -8.15 15.98 -4.82
CA GLN A 344 -7.62 15.98 -3.46
C GLN A 344 -8.31 14.99 -2.52
N LEU A 345 -7.51 14.37 -1.63
CA LEU A 345 -7.98 13.69 -0.43
C LEU A 345 -7.62 14.56 0.77
N VAL A 346 -8.62 15.06 1.47
CA VAL A 346 -8.48 15.90 2.66
C VAL A 346 -8.65 15.05 3.90
N LYS A 347 -7.65 15.06 4.79
CA LYS A 347 -7.74 14.43 6.12
C LYS A 347 -8.06 15.50 7.14
N ILE A 348 -9.27 15.47 7.66
CA ILE A 348 -9.69 16.39 8.72
C ILE A 348 -9.05 15.97 10.05
N ASP A 349 -8.98 16.91 10.99
CA ASP A 349 -8.42 16.64 12.32
C ASP A 349 -9.19 15.53 13.04
N LYS A 350 -8.47 14.62 13.67
CA LYS A 350 -9.03 13.48 14.43
C LYS A 350 -9.86 13.90 15.64
N TRP A 351 -9.70 15.15 16.12
CA TRP A 351 -10.46 15.72 17.24
C TRP A 351 -11.67 16.53 16.78
N TYR A 352 -11.85 16.72 15.48
CA TYR A 352 -13.04 17.37 14.96
C TYR A 352 -14.28 16.55 15.35
N PRO A 353 -15.28 17.16 16.03
CA PRO A 353 -16.41 16.42 16.60
C PRO A 353 -17.49 16.08 15.57
N SER A 354 -17.10 15.44 14.45
CA SER A 354 -17.95 15.17 13.28
C SER A 354 -19.27 14.51 13.65
N SER A 355 -19.27 13.51 14.54
CA SER A 355 -20.47 12.79 14.98
C SER A 355 -21.29 13.52 16.05
N GLN A 356 -20.78 14.62 16.61
CA GLN A 356 -21.43 15.36 17.70
C GLN A 356 -22.08 16.67 17.23
N LEU A 357 -21.68 17.20 16.08
CA LEU A 357 -22.23 18.43 15.51
C LEU A 357 -23.47 18.13 14.67
N CYS A 358 -24.54 18.87 14.90
CA CYS A 358 -25.66 18.88 13.97
C CYS A 358 -25.22 19.55 12.66
N HIS A 359 -25.30 18.83 11.53
CA HIS A 359 -24.88 19.37 10.23
C HIS A 359 -25.77 20.51 9.71
N ILE A 360 -26.94 20.72 10.32
CA ILE A 360 -27.88 21.78 9.93
C ILE A 360 -27.61 23.08 10.70
N CYS A 361 -27.50 23.01 12.04
CA CYS A 361 -27.41 24.21 12.87
C CYS A 361 -26.10 24.36 13.68
N GLY A 362 -25.19 23.42 13.54
CA GLY A 362 -23.89 23.43 14.26
C GLY A 362 -23.96 23.14 15.77
N TYR A 363 -25.15 22.82 16.31
CA TYR A 363 -25.28 22.52 17.73
C TYR A 363 -24.49 21.25 18.09
N LYS A 364 -23.73 21.29 19.20
CA LYS A 364 -22.93 20.18 19.67
C LYS A 364 -23.69 19.32 20.69
N TYR A 365 -24.06 18.10 20.28
CA TYR A 365 -24.78 17.16 21.12
C TYR A 365 -23.84 16.11 21.69
N ASN A 366 -23.47 16.24 22.97
CA ASN A 366 -22.46 15.40 23.61
C ASN A 366 -22.88 13.95 23.84
N LYS A 367 -24.19 13.62 23.88
CA LYS A 367 -24.66 12.25 24.09
C LYS A 367 -24.27 11.30 22.94
N THR A 368 -24.00 11.82 21.75
CA THR A 368 -23.51 11.01 20.61
C THR A 368 -22.05 10.54 20.77
N LYS A 369 -21.34 10.90 21.85
CA LYS A 369 -20.08 10.24 22.26
C LYS A 369 -20.31 8.77 22.58
N ASP A 370 -21.49 8.42 23.08
CA ASP A 370 -21.87 7.03 23.25
C ASP A 370 -22.12 6.39 21.87
N LEU A 371 -21.36 5.32 21.60
CA LEU A 371 -21.44 4.60 20.33
C LEU A 371 -22.75 3.81 20.15
N SER A 372 -23.54 3.63 21.21
CA SER A 372 -24.86 3.00 21.15
C SER A 372 -25.92 3.93 20.55
N VAL A 373 -25.73 5.24 20.65
CA VAL A 373 -26.63 6.25 20.07
C VAL A 373 -26.41 6.29 18.56
N ARG A 374 -27.34 5.71 17.80
CA ARG A 374 -27.25 5.65 16.32
C ARG A 374 -28.11 6.70 15.64
N GLU A 375 -29.21 7.07 16.26
CA GLU A 375 -30.13 8.09 15.79
C GLU A 375 -30.40 9.10 16.91
N TRP A 376 -30.61 10.35 16.57
CA TRP A 376 -30.83 11.42 17.53
C TRP A 376 -31.51 12.63 16.91
N ASP A 377 -32.27 13.35 17.72
CA ASP A 377 -32.91 14.62 17.36
C ASP A 377 -32.09 15.78 17.94
N CYS A 378 -31.89 16.80 17.13
CA CYS A 378 -31.14 17.97 17.54
C CYS A 378 -31.96 18.81 18.52
N PRO A 379 -31.48 19.05 19.79
CA PRO A 379 -32.23 19.83 20.76
C PRO A 379 -32.44 21.29 20.37
N LYS A 380 -31.61 21.83 19.43
CA LYS A 380 -31.69 23.24 19.01
C LYS A 380 -32.62 23.44 17.82
N CYS A 381 -32.59 22.58 16.82
CA CYS A 381 -33.36 22.79 15.58
C CYS A 381 -34.37 21.68 15.27
N GLY A 382 -34.51 20.67 16.13
CA GLY A 382 -35.47 19.57 15.98
C GLY A 382 -35.17 18.56 14.87
N SER A 383 -34.09 18.73 14.12
CA SER A 383 -33.78 17.83 13.00
C SER A 383 -33.36 16.44 13.46
N HIS A 384 -33.87 15.43 12.78
CA HIS A 384 -33.52 14.01 13.01
C HIS A 384 -32.24 13.62 12.26
N HIS A 385 -31.36 12.89 12.92
CA HIS A 385 -30.06 12.49 12.36
C HIS A 385 -29.74 11.01 12.58
N ASN A 386 -29.35 10.33 11.51
CA ASN A 386 -28.51 9.16 11.65
C ASN A 386 -27.08 9.63 11.94
N ARG A 387 -26.48 9.12 13.02
CA ARG A 387 -25.20 9.56 13.54
C ARG A 387 -24.05 9.47 12.52
N ASP A 388 -23.93 8.31 11.84
CA ASP A 388 -22.84 8.04 10.92
C ASP A 388 -23.00 8.87 9.61
N LYS A 389 -24.25 9.06 9.15
CA LYS A 389 -24.58 9.94 8.01
C LYS A 389 -24.31 11.41 8.32
N ASN A 390 -24.73 11.86 9.50
CA ASN A 390 -24.44 13.22 10.00
C ASN A 390 -22.92 13.47 10.08
N ALA A 391 -22.15 12.50 10.60
CA ALA A 391 -20.71 12.60 10.64
C ALA A 391 -20.09 12.75 9.24
N ALA A 392 -20.54 11.93 8.29
CA ALA A 392 -20.06 12.01 6.90
C ALA A 392 -20.35 13.37 6.24
N ILE A 393 -21.52 13.98 6.51
CA ILE A 393 -21.85 15.32 6.03
C ILE A 393 -20.93 16.38 6.65
N ASN A 394 -20.70 16.33 7.97
CA ASN A 394 -19.79 17.23 8.66
C ASN A 394 -18.35 17.11 8.16
N ILE A 395 -17.88 15.87 7.88
CA ILE A 395 -16.58 15.61 7.27
C ILE A 395 -16.48 16.27 5.88
N ARG A 396 -17.55 16.21 5.07
CA ARG A 396 -17.61 16.85 3.76
C ARG A 396 -17.46 18.37 3.87
N GLU A 397 -18.24 19.00 4.74
CA GLU A 397 -18.24 20.46 4.88
C GLU A 397 -16.90 20.97 5.45
N GLU A 398 -16.30 20.25 6.42
CA GLU A 398 -14.98 20.58 6.92
C GLU A 398 -13.90 20.41 5.85
N ALA A 399 -13.94 19.33 5.06
CA ALA A 399 -13.04 19.14 3.93
C ALA A 399 -13.20 20.25 2.86
N ARG A 400 -14.44 20.70 2.62
CA ARG A 400 -14.74 21.84 1.73
C ARG A 400 -14.09 23.12 2.25
N ARG A 401 -14.26 23.42 3.54
CA ARG A 401 -13.64 24.57 4.20
C ARG A 401 -12.12 24.55 4.12
N MET A 402 -11.49 23.38 4.28
CA MET A 402 -10.03 23.22 4.21
C MET A 402 -9.47 23.29 2.78
N SER A 403 -10.32 23.11 1.76
CA SER A 403 -9.93 23.09 0.34
C SER A 403 -10.16 24.42 -0.37
N ALA A 404 -10.90 25.32 0.26
CA ALA A 404 -11.14 26.70 -0.21
C ALA A 404 -9.97 27.60 0.18
#